data_a9e543f6c1e474d0f9c4173d17e6f997
#
_entry.id   a9e543f6c1e474d0f9c4173d17e6f997
#
_cell.length_a   1.000
_cell.length_b   1.000
_cell.length_c   1.000
_cell.angle_alpha   90.00
_cell.angle_beta   90.00
_cell.angle_gamma   90.00
#
_symmetry.space_group_name_H-M   'P 1'
#
loop_
_entity.id
_entity.type
_entity.pdbx_description
1 polymer ?
#
loop_
_entity_poly.entity_id
_entity_poly.type
_entity_poly.pdbx_seq_one_letter_code
_entity_poly.pdbx_strand_id
1 'polypeptide(L)'
;MAIAKELLVISEHIHSDILLILIGTKLTKAQESAKWFKALSSQGHWVSCLTPDVSRLPQFVQARCRQIGLSPDPEAVQMLAQWHEGNLFALTQSLEKLALQYPDGKLTLVRLEESLSRHNHFTPFHWSDALLAGKGNRAQRI
;
A
#
# COMPACT_ATOMS: atom_id res chain seq x y z
N MET A 1 -21.78 10.97 15.05
CA MET A 1 -22.99 10.99 14.18
C MET A 1 -23.28 12.35 13.53
N ALA A 2 -22.74 13.47 14.00
CA ALA A 2 -22.89 14.79 13.34
C ALA A 2 -22.28 14.79 11.93
N ILE A 3 -21.05 14.31 11.77
CA ILE A 3 -20.30 14.30 10.50
C ILE A 3 -21.07 13.61 9.34
N ALA A 4 -21.78 12.51 9.61
CA ALA A 4 -22.52 11.79 8.57
C ALA A 4 -23.68 12.59 7.97
N LYS A 5 -24.33 13.44 8.78
CA LYS A 5 -25.39 14.35 8.32
C LYS A 5 -24.80 15.49 7.48
N GLU A 6 -23.68 16.04 7.91
CA GLU A 6 -22.99 17.10 7.17
C GLU A 6 -22.47 16.61 5.83
N LEU A 7 -21.89 15.39 5.78
CA LEU A 7 -21.47 14.79 4.52
C LEU A 7 -22.64 14.55 3.54
N LEU A 8 -23.83 14.23 4.04
CA LEU A 8 -25.00 14.10 3.21
C LEU A 8 -25.43 15.46 2.65
N VAL A 9 -25.45 16.50 3.46
CA VAL A 9 -25.75 17.87 3.02
C VAL A 9 -24.72 18.34 1.99
N ILE A 10 -23.44 18.11 2.23
CA ILE A 10 -22.37 18.45 1.29
C ILE A 10 -22.59 17.74 -0.06
N SER A 11 -23.01 16.47 -0.05
CA SER A 11 -23.24 15.72 -1.29
C SER A 11 -24.32 16.32 -2.18
N GLU A 12 -25.26 17.08 -1.61
CA GLU A 12 -26.33 17.77 -2.35
C GLU A 12 -25.87 19.09 -2.99
N HIS A 13 -24.71 19.63 -2.53
CA HIS A 13 -24.19 20.91 -3.00
C HIS A 13 -22.94 20.76 -3.90
N ILE A 14 -22.54 19.52 -4.22
CA ILE A 14 -21.42 19.27 -5.14
C ILE A 14 -21.87 19.58 -6.57
N HIS A 15 -21.11 20.43 -7.26
CA HIS A 15 -21.32 20.78 -8.67
C HIS A 15 -19.96 20.78 -9.41
N SER A 16 -19.99 21.02 -10.72
CA SER A 16 -18.82 20.88 -11.62
C SER A 16 -17.57 21.68 -11.21
N ASP A 17 -17.74 22.77 -10.48
CA ASP A 17 -16.65 23.66 -10.09
C ASP A 17 -16.04 23.30 -8.73
N ILE A 18 -16.52 22.22 -8.08
CA ILE A 18 -16.05 21.76 -6.77
C ILE A 18 -15.43 20.37 -6.90
N LEU A 19 -14.16 20.23 -6.51
CA LEU A 19 -13.50 18.96 -6.27
C LEU A 19 -13.42 18.69 -4.77
N LEU A 20 -14.20 17.73 -4.30
CA LEU A 20 -14.18 17.28 -2.91
C LEU A 20 -13.31 16.02 -2.78
N ILE A 21 -12.23 16.09 -1.98
CA ILE A 21 -11.36 14.97 -1.67
C ILE A 21 -11.52 14.62 -0.18
N LEU A 22 -12.05 13.44 0.09
CA LEU A 22 -12.22 12.91 1.45
C LEU A 22 -11.16 11.83 1.72
N ILE A 23 -10.34 12.05 2.75
CA ILE A 23 -9.32 11.11 3.20
C ILE A 23 -9.71 10.64 4.60
N GLY A 24 -9.75 9.33 4.79
CA GLY A 24 -10.15 8.75 6.06
C GLY A 24 -9.54 7.38 6.30
N THR A 25 -9.79 6.83 7.47
CA THR A 25 -9.44 5.47 7.84
C THR A 25 -10.35 4.47 7.14
N LYS A 26 -10.01 3.16 7.27
CA LYS A 26 -10.84 2.07 6.74
C LYS A 26 -12.28 2.20 7.24
N LEU A 27 -13.22 2.24 6.31
CA LEU A 27 -14.64 2.23 6.62
C LEU A 27 -15.10 0.84 7.08
N THR A 28 -16.07 0.84 7.98
CA THR A 28 -16.79 -0.39 8.34
C THR A 28 -17.88 -0.68 7.31
N LYS A 29 -18.32 -1.93 7.20
CA LYS A 29 -19.42 -2.32 6.30
C LYS A 29 -20.70 -1.50 6.54
N ALA A 30 -20.98 -1.13 7.79
CA ALA A 30 -22.11 -0.29 8.15
C ALA A 30 -21.96 1.14 7.59
N GLN A 31 -20.75 1.70 7.60
CA GLN A 31 -20.45 3.02 7.03
C GLN A 31 -20.53 3.01 5.50
N GLU A 32 -20.05 1.97 4.85
CA GLU A 32 -20.15 1.79 3.39
C GLU A 32 -21.62 1.62 2.92
N SER A 33 -22.48 1.08 3.79
CA SER A 33 -23.91 0.95 3.51
C SER A 33 -24.72 2.20 3.85
N ALA A 34 -24.11 3.19 4.49
CA ALA A 34 -24.79 4.40 4.94
C ALA A 34 -25.19 5.32 3.77
N LYS A 35 -26.26 6.10 3.96
CA LYS A 35 -26.80 7.00 2.92
C LYS A 35 -25.77 8.02 2.44
N TRP A 36 -25.00 8.62 3.34
CA TRP A 36 -23.97 9.60 3.00
C TRP A 36 -22.88 9.02 2.08
N PHE A 37 -22.45 7.79 2.36
CA PHE A 37 -21.43 7.13 1.54
C PHE A 37 -21.97 6.83 0.13
N LYS A 38 -23.19 6.30 0.05
CA LYS A 38 -23.84 6.02 -1.25
C LYS A 38 -24.05 7.29 -2.06
N ALA A 39 -24.47 8.39 -1.43
CA ALA A 39 -24.68 9.67 -2.09
C ALA A 39 -23.38 10.24 -2.67
N LEU A 40 -22.27 10.18 -1.93
CA LEU A 40 -20.96 10.64 -2.40
C LEU A 40 -20.35 9.69 -3.45
N SER A 41 -20.42 8.39 -3.23
CA SER A 41 -19.82 7.39 -4.15
C SER A 41 -20.56 7.28 -5.48
N SER A 42 -21.84 7.67 -5.55
CA SER A 42 -22.60 7.72 -6.81
C SER A 42 -22.19 8.89 -7.72
N GLN A 43 -21.59 9.93 -7.15
CA GLN A 43 -21.14 11.14 -7.86
C GLN A 43 -19.63 11.21 -8.06
N GLY A 44 -18.87 10.26 -7.47
CA GLY A 44 -17.41 10.29 -7.46
C GLY A 44 -16.78 8.91 -7.49
N HIS A 45 -15.48 8.87 -7.20
CA HIS A 45 -14.70 7.64 -7.16
C HIS A 45 -14.33 7.28 -5.74
N TRP A 46 -14.61 6.04 -5.35
CA TRP A 46 -14.13 5.44 -4.12
C TRP A 46 -12.82 4.68 -4.41
N VAL A 47 -11.74 5.05 -3.73
CA VAL A 47 -10.43 4.41 -3.87
C VAL A 47 -10.01 3.81 -2.53
N SER A 48 -9.79 2.50 -2.50
CA SER A 48 -9.24 1.81 -1.34
C SER A 48 -7.72 1.92 -1.34
N CYS A 49 -7.17 2.62 -0.35
CA CYS A 49 -5.73 2.82 -0.15
C CYS A 49 -5.17 1.93 0.98
N LEU A 50 -5.75 0.75 1.16
CA LEU A 50 -5.28 -0.19 2.18
C LEU A 50 -3.93 -0.80 1.78
N THR A 51 -3.05 -0.96 2.77
CA THR A 51 -1.79 -1.67 2.57
C THR A 51 -2.06 -3.11 2.15
N PRO A 52 -1.43 -3.61 1.09
CA PRO A 52 -1.57 -5.00 0.69
C PRO A 52 -1.14 -5.96 1.79
N ASP A 53 -1.85 -7.07 1.91
CA ASP A 53 -1.42 -8.19 2.76
C ASP A 53 -0.09 -8.75 2.27
N VAL A 54 0.66 -9.41 3.16
CA VAL A 54 1.97 -10.03 2.87
C VAL A 54 1.89 -10.95 1.64
N SER A 55 0.79 -11.69 1.49
CA SER A 55 0.57 -12.58 0.34
C SER A 55 0.39 -11.84 -1.00
N ARG A 56 -0.09 -10.61 -0.97
CA ARG A 56 -0.32 -9.76 -2.16
C ARG A 56 0.81 -8.79 -2.43
N LEU A 57 1.71 -8.63 -1.48
CA LEU A 57 2.80 -7.66 -1.57
C LEU A 57 3.74 -7.92 -2.77
N PRO A 58 4.12 -9.15 -3.11
CA PRO A 58 4.91 -9.42 -4.32
C PRO A 58 4.23 -8.97 -5.61
N GLN A 59 2.94 -9.19 -5.75
CA GLN A 59 2.18 -8.72 -6.92
C GLN A 59 2.14 -7.19 -7.00
N PHE A 60 1.99 -6.54 -5.86
CA PHE A 60 2.03 -5.08 -5.76
C PHE A 60 3.40 -4.55 -6.18
N VAL A 61 4.50 -5.12 -5.67
CA VAL A 61 5.88 -4.78 -6.04
C VAL A 61 6.07 -4.91 -7.55
N GLN A 62 5.66 -6.04 -8.14
CA GLN A 62 5.79 -6.28 -9.57
C GLN A 62 5.02 -5.25 -10.41
N ALA A 63 3.80 -4.89 -9.99
CA ALA A 63 3.01 -3.86 -10.66
C ALA A 63 3.69 -2.49 -10.61
N ARG A 64 4.26 -2.12 -9.46
CA ARG A 64 5.00 -0.86 -9.28
C ARG A 64 6.28 -0.83 -10.12
N CYS A 65 7.06 -1.90 -10.14
CA CYS A 65 8.24 -2.00 -10.99
C CYS A 65 7.91 -1.76 -12.46
N ARG A 66 6.86 -2.39 -12.97
CA ARG A 66 6.41 -2.20 -14.37
C ARG A 66 6.06 -0.75 -14.69
N GLN A 67 5.41 -0.04 -13.76
CA GLN A 67 5.01 1.36 -13.95
C GLN A 67 6.20 2.31 -14.16
N ILE A 68 7.36 1.96 -13.60
CA ILE A 68 8.58 2.79 -13.68
C ILE A 68 9.66 2.16 -14.58
N GLY A 69 9.29 1.16 -15.39
CA GLY A 69 10.20 0.56 -16.37
C GLY A 69 11.18 -0.45 -15.80
N LEU A 70 10.98 -0.94 -14.58
CA LEU A 70 11.81 -1.99 -13.99
C LEU A 70 11.26 -3.39 -14.28
N SER A 71 12.16 -4.32 -14.59
CA SER A 71 11.88 -5.73 -14.85
C SER A 71 12.64 -6.60 -13.85
N PRO A 72 12.08 -6.78 -12.64
CA PRO A 72 12.70 -7.62 -11.62
C PRO A 72 12.53 -9.10 -11.95
N ASP A 73 13.55 -9.91 -11.60
CA ASP A 73 13.39 -11.34 -11.53
C ASP A 73 12.50 -11.77 -10.34
N PRO A 74 12.00 -13.02 -10.30
CA PRO A 74 11.12 -13.47 -9.22
C PRO A 74 11.74 -13.36 -7.83
N GLU A 75 13.04 -13.58 -7.71
CA GLU A 75 13.78 -13.51 -6.44
C GLU A 75 13.90 -12.07 -5.96
N ALA A 76 14.18 -11.15 -6.88
CA ALA A 76 14.20 -9.72 -6.60
C ALA A 76 12.84 -9.19 -6.12
N VAL A 77 11.74 -9.65 -6.73
CA VAL A 77 10.38 -9.30 -6.30
C VAL A 77 10.14 -9.76 -4.85
N GLN A 78 10.49 -10.99 -4.54
CA GLN A 78 10.32 -11.54 -3.19
C GLN A 78 11.15 -10.78 -2.16
N MET A 79 12.38 -10.46 -2.49
CA MET A 79 13.27 -9.72 -1.61
C MET A 79 12.77 -8.29 -1.37
N LEU A 80 12.36 -7.57 -2.41
CA LEU A 80 11.76 -6.24 -2.27
C LEU A 80 10.53 -6.27 -1.37
N ALA A 81 9.65 -7.26 -1.56
CA ALA A 81 8.46 -7.43 -0.73
C ALA A 81 8.83 -7.69 0.74
N GLN A 82 9.81 -8.54 1.00
CA GLN A 82 10.26 -8.84 2.36
C GLN A 82 10.94 -7.65 3.03
N TRP A 83 11.79 -6.94 2.31
CA TRP A 83 12.55 -5.83 2.87
C TRP A 83 11.71 -4.58 3.15
N HIS A 84 10.59 -4.45 2.47
CA HIS A 84 9.72 -3.28 2.60
C HIS A 84 8.34 -3.61 3.19
N GLU A 85 8.22 -4.79 3.82
CA GLU A 85 6.96 -5.17 4.49
C GLU A 85 6.58 -4.11 5.53
N GLY A 86 5.33 -3.63 5.44
CA GLY A 86 4.82 -2.57 6.33
C GLY A 86 5.27 -1.14 5.98
N ASN A 87 6.14 -0.95 4.98
CA ASN A 87 6.64 0.36 4.60
C ASN A 87 6.63 0.59 3.07
N LEU A 88 5.44 0.80 2.51
CA LEU A 88 5.27 1.04 1.07
C LEU A 88 5.90 2.35 0.59
N PHE A 89 6.06 3.33 1.48
CA PHE A 89 6.72 4.57 1.13
C PHE A 89 8.21 4.34 0.86
N ALA A 90 8.89 3.62 1.75
CA ALA A 90 10.28 3.23 1.53
C ALA A 90 10.44 2.33 0.30
N LEU A 91 9.46 1.45 0.01
CA LEU A 91 9.46 0.67 -1.23
C LEU A 91 9.46 1.59 -2.46
N THR A 92 8.58 2.60 -2.49
CA THR A 92 8.51 3.53 -3.63
C THR A 92 9.83 4.27 -3.84
N GLN A 93 10.41 4.82 -2.77
CA GLN A 93 11.73 5.49 -2.82
C GLN A 93 12.85 4.56 -3.30
N SER A 94 12.85 3.31 -2.81
CA SER A 94 13.83 2.30 -3.24
C SER A 94 13.70 1.97 -4.72
N LEU A 95 12.48 1.82 -5.22
CA LEU A 95 12.22 1.56 -6.63
C LEU A 95 12.64 2.72 -7.52
N GLU A 96 12.36 3.96 -7.13
CA GLU A 96 12.81 5.17 -7.84
C GLU A 96 14.34 5.25 -7.90
N LYS A 97 15.02 4.99 -6.78
CA LYS A 97 16.48 4.91 -6.72
C LYS A 97 17.03 3.85 -7.68
N LEU A 98 16.43 2.65 -7.68
CA LEU A 98 16.86 1.55 -8.55
C LEU A 98 16.64 1.87 -10.02
N ALA A 99 15.53 2.54 -10.37
CA ALA A 99 15.27 2.95 -11.74
C ALA A 99 16.32 3.96 -12.25
N LEU A 100 16.78 4.85 -11.38
CA LEU A 100 17.88 5.79 -11.71
C LEU A 100 19.23 5.07 -11.82
N GLN A 101 19.49 4.09 -10.96
CA GLN A 101 20.77 3.38 -10.90
C GLN A 101 20.93 2.36 -12.03
N TYR A 102 19.82 1.76 -12.48
CA TYR A 102 19.78 0.75 -13.54
C TYR A 102 18.86 1.16 -14.68
N PRO A 103 19.33 2.04 -15.58
CA PRO A 103 18.53 2.53 -16.72
C PRO A 103 18.12 1.44 -17.71
N ASP A 104 18.82 0.27 -17.70
CA ASP A 104 18.46 -0.91 -18.48
C ASP A 104 17.19 -1.62 -17.96
N GLY A 105 16.69 -1.19 -16.80
CA GLY A 105 15.51 -1.72 -16.13
C GLY A 105 15.67 -3.11 -15.54
N LYS A 106 16.78 -3.80 -15.75
CA LYS A 106 17.00 -5.17 -15.28
C LYS A 106 17.33 -5.17 -13.79
N LEU A 107 16.54 -5.88 -13.00
CA LEU A 107 16.68 -5.92 -11.56
C LEU A 107 16.86 -7.37 -11.08
N THR A 108 18.11 -7.71 -10.76
CA THR A 108 18.48 -9.01 -10.22
C THR A 108 18.66 -8.93 -8.70
N LEU A 109 18.63 -10.09 -8.05
CA LEU A 109 18.89 -10.19 -6.61
C LEU A 109 20.22 -9.54 -6.22
N VAL A 110 21.30 -9.78 -6.96
CA VAL A 110 22.64 -9.23 -6.70
C VAL A 110 22.60 -7.68 -6.74
N ARG A 111 21.99 -7.11 -7.78
CA ARG A 111 21.85 -5.64 -7.89
C ARG A 111 21.06 -5.03 -6.73
N LEU A 112 20.06 -5.75 -6.22
CA LEU A 112 19.31 -5.31 -5.05
C LEU A 112 20.17 -5.31 -3.77
N GLU A 113 20.90 -6.38 -3.53
CA GLU A 113 21.76 -6.49 -2.36
C GLU A 113 22.85 -5.43 -2.34
N GLU A 114 23.40 -5.08 -3.50
CA GLU A 114 24.40 -4.02 -3.64
C GLU A 114 23.82 -2.60 -3.42
N SER A 115 22.56 -2.39 -3.74
CA SER A 115 21.98 -1.05 -3.84
C SER A 115 21.08 -0.66 -2.66
N LEU A 116 20.49 -1.62 -1.97
CA LEU A 116 19.48 -1.40 -0.94
C LEU A 116 19.86 -2.05 0.39
N SER A 117 19.29 -1.48 1.43
CA SER A 117 19.25 -2.06 2.76
C SER A 117 17.78 -2.40 3.14
N ARG A 118 17.62 -3.17 4.19
CA ARG A 118 16.30 -3.48 4.74
C ARG A 118 15.61 -2.23 5.26
N HIS A 119 14.35 -2.06 4.90
CA HIS A 119 13.47 -0.98 5.38
C HIS A 119 12.17 -1.54 5.98
N ASN A 120 12.25 -2.66 6.67
CA ASN A 120 11.09 -3.25 7.35
C ASN A 120 10.66 -2.34 8.50
N HIS A 121 9.37 -2.15 8.63
CA HIS A 121 8.78 -1.40 9.73
C HIS A 121 7.99 -2.36 10.64
N PHE A 122 8.70 -2.95 11.59
CA PHE A 122 8.11 -3.87 12.57
C PHE A 122 8.06 -3.24 13.95
N THR A 123 6.99 -3.49 14.66
CA THR A 123 6.86 -3.19 16.08
C THR A 123 7.03 -4.45 16.92
N PRO A 124 7.35 -4.36 18.23
CA PRO A 124 7.40 -5.53 19.10
C PRO A 124 6.11 -6.35 19.10
N PHE A 125 4.97 -5.71 18.84
CA PHE A 125 3.67 -6.37 18.74
C PHE A 125 3.58 -7.28 17.52
N HIS A 126 4.15 -6.91 16.39
CA HIS A 126 4.20 -7.78 15.20
C HIS A 126 4.98 -9.07 15.47
N TRP A 127 6.04 -8.99 16.28
CA TRP A 127 6.83 -10.15 16.68
C TRP A 127 6.03 -11.08 17.62
N SER A 128 5.41 -10.53 18.66
CA SER A 128 4.58 -11.29 19.58
C SER A 128 3.38 -11.94 18.87
N ASP A 129 2.72 -11.25 17.97
CA ASP A 129 1.62 -11.78 17.15
C ASP A 129 2.10 -12.94 16.27
N ALA A 130 3.28 -12.82 15.66
CA ALA A 130 3.85 -13.89 14.84
C ALA A 130 4.17 -15.14 15.67
N LEU A 131 4.70 -14.98 16.89
CA LEU A 131 4.95 -16.08 17.83
C LEU A 131 3.66 -16.76 18.27
N LEU A 132 2.66 -16.00 18.72
CA LEU A 132 1.37 -16.51 19.16
C LEU A 132 0.61 -17.24 18.06
N ALA A 133 0.78 -16.79 16.80
CA ALA A 133 0.21 -17.44 15.62
C ALA A 133 1.01 -18.66 15.11
N GLY A 134 2.08 -19.07 15.80
CA GLY A 134 2.95 -20.19 15.39
C GLY A 134 3.73 -19.97 14.10
N LYS A 135 3.88 -18.72 13.66
CA LYS A 135 4.57 -18.34 12.41
C LYS A 135 6.07 -18.13 12.64
N GLY A 136 6.80 -19.20 12.97
CA GLY A 136 8.22 -19.15 13.32
C GLY A 136 9.10 -18.42 12.29
N ASN A 137 8.96 -18.76 11.01
CA ASN A 137 9.72 -18.11 9.92
C ASN A 137 9.43 -16.60 9.82
N ARG A 138 8.21 -16.16 10.17
CA ARG A 138 7.86 -14.74 10.22
C ARG A 138 8.50 -14.06 11.44
N ALA A 139 8.44 -14.70 12.61
CA ALA A 139 9.02 -14.18 13.83
C ALA A 139 10.55 -13.98 13.74
N GLN A 140 11.25 -14.84 12.99
CA GLN A 140 12.68 -14.70 12.74
C GLN A 140 13.03 -13.54 11.79
N ARG A 141 12.10 -13.06 10.97
CA ARG A 141 12.32 -11.95 10.04
C ARG A 141 12.03 -10.59 10.64
N ILE A 142 11.26 -10.54 11.71
CA ILE A 142 10.91 -9.36 12.47
C ILE A 142 12.04 -9.00 13.45
#